data_8dd840023dd6d17920f9e954c8bd77bb
#
_entry.id   8dd840023dd6d17920f9e954c8bd77bb
#
_cell.length_a   1.000
_cell.length_b   1.000
_cell.length_c   1.000
_cell.angle_alpha   90.00
_cell.angle_beta   90.00
_cell.angle_gamma   90.00
#
_symmetry.space_group_name_H-M   'P 1'
#
loop_
_entity.id
_entity.type
_entity.pdbx_description
1 polymer ?
#
loop_
_entity_poly.entity_id
_entity_poly.type
_entity_poly.pdbx_seq_one_letter_code
_entity_poly.pdbx_strand_id
1 'polypeptide(L)'
;MKRLRHCLIALALFCSSAQADELMIVRSAQNFEEAMSTLQAAIAAQGYKVTKVQRVDIGLEAKGYKTDRYRVVFYGKPGEVEALAAQYPDLVPYLPLSVAIFAEEGNTILATSRPGLLKQFYPAPALKPVFERWEKDLGAIFDMVRETK
;
A
#
# COMPACT_ATOMS: atom_id res chain seq x y z
N MET A 1 43.23 -1.31 31.47
CA MET A 1 41.78 -1.47 31.72
C MET A 1 40.91 -0.33 31.16
N LYS A 2 41.41 0.90 30.96
CA LYS A 2 40.63 2.02 30.41
C LYS A 2 40.29 1.87 28.90
N ARG A 3 41.12 1.19 28.12
CA ARG A 3 40.91 1.05 26.65
C ARG A 3 39.83 0.02 26.29
N LEU A 4 39.53 -0.94 27.16
CA LEU A 4 38.49 -1.97 26.92
C LEU A 4 37.06 -1.42 27.06
N ARG A 5 36.88 -0.38 27.90
CA ARG A 5 35.57 0.28 28.10
C ARG A 5 35.11 1.12 26.90
N HIS A 6 36.03 1.63 26.08
CA HIS A 6 35.69 2.43 24.89
C HIS A 6 35.26 1.57 23.70
N CYS A 7 35.74 0.33 23.59
CA CYS A 7 35.29 -0.59 22.54
C CYS A 7 33.85 -1.10 22.76
N LEU A 8 33.41 -1.24 24.01
CA LEU A 8 32.02 -1.68 24.32
C LEU A 8 30.98 -0.62 24.04
N ILE A 9 31.33 0.67 24.15
CA ILE A 9 30.40 1.78 23.85
C ILE A 9 30.24 1.98 22.31
N ALA A 10 31.29 1.71 21.53
CA ALA A 10 31.22 1.83 20.07
C ALA A 10 30.36 0.73 19.41
N LEU A 11 30.24 -0.44 20.04
CA LEU A 11 29.43 -1.55 19.50
C LEU A 11 27.95 -1.39 19.76
N ALA A 12 27.54 -0.59 20.76
CA ALA A 12 26.13 -0.36 21.08
C ALA A 12 25.42 0.63 20.14
N LEU A 13 26.15 1.37 19.29
CA LEU A 13 25.58 2.37 18.37
C LEU A 13 25.24 1.82 16.97
N PHE A 14 25.52 0.55 16.68
CA PHE A 14 25.25 -0.07 15.39
C PHE A 14 23.95 -0.89 15.32
N CYS A 15 23.13 -0.89 16.36
CA CYS A 15 21.76 -1.39 16.30
C CYS A 15 20.84 -0.30 15.72
N SER A 16 21.13 0.20 14.52
CA SER A 16 20.10 0.83 13.70
C SER A 16 19.15 -0.29 13.28
N SER A 17 18.06 -0.44 14.02
CA SER A 17 16.92 -1.25 13.58
C SER A 17 16.50 -0.73 12.21
N ALA A 18 16.82 -1.48 11.15
CA ALA A 18 16.17 -1.34 9.86
C ALA A 18 14.71 -1.72 10.12
N GLN A 19 13.90 -0.76 10.55
CA GLN A 19 12.45 -0.91 10.50
C GLN A 19 12.11 -0.95 9.02
N ALA A 20 11.81 -2.13 8.52
CA ALA A 20 11.16 -2.26 7.24
C ALA A 20 9.81 -1.55 7.39
N ASP A 21 9.66 -0.45 6.68
CA ASP A 21 8.41 0.30 6.63
C ASP A 21 7.38 -0.56 5.90
N GLU A 22 6.56 -1.27 6.66
CA GLU A 22 5.65 -2.30 6.15
C GLU A 22 4.42 -1.70 5.47
N LEU A 23 4.12 -0.44 5.77
CA LEU A 23 3.01 0.30 5.20
C LEU A 23 3.52 1.41 4.26
N MET A 24 2.77 1.63 3.21
CA MET A 24 2.87 2.85 2.41
C MET A 24 1.69 3.74 2.79
N ILE A 25 2.00 4.94 3.28
CA ILE A 25 1.01 5.93 3.68
C ILE A 25 1.37 7.26 3.01
N VAL A 26 0.38 7.88 2.38
CA VAL A 26 0.49 9.19 1.76
C VAL A 26 -0.63 10.09 2.26
N ARG A 27 -0.26 11.31 2.64
CA ARG A 27 -1.20 12.40 2.92
C ARG A 27 -1.25 13.32 1.70
N SER A 28 -2.45 13.56 1.19
CA SER A 28 -2.74 14.51 0.12
C SER A 28 -3.51 15.72 0.68
N ALA A 29 -3.19 16.91 0.20
CA ALA A 29 -3.94 18.13 0.51
C ALA A 29 -5.26 18.24 -0.28
N GLN A 30 -5.48 17.36 -1.27
CA GLN A 30 -6.74 17.30 -2.00
C GLN A 30 -7.89 16.88 -1.09
N ASN A 31 -9.07 17.41 -1.34
CA ASN A 31 -10.27 16.88 -0.69
C ASN A 31 -10.52 15.42 -1.15
N PHE A 32 -11.38 14.72 -0.43
CA PHE A 32 -11.61 13.29 -0.66
C PHE A 32 -12.06 12.95 -2.10
N GLU A 33 -12.93 13.74 -2.71
CA GLU A 33 -13.46 13.45 -4.05
C GLU A 33 -12.38 13.67 -5.13
N GLU A 34 -11.58 14.71 -4.98
CA GLU A 34 -10.46 15.00 -5.88
C GLU A 34 -9.38 13.91 -5.76
N ALA A 35 -8.96 13.58 -4.54
CA ALA A 35 -7.98 12.53 -4.30
C ALA A 35 -8.46 11.16 -4.80
N MET A 36 -9.75 10.85 -4.64
CA MET A 36 -10.35 9.62 -5.17
C MET A 36 -10.32 9.57 -6.69
N SER A 37 -10.62 10.69 -7.36
CA SER A 37 -10.53 10.81 -8.81
C SER A 37 -9.08 10.66 -9.30
N THR A 38 -8.14 11.35 -8.64
CA THR A 38 -6.71 11.26 -8.94
C THR A 38 -6.18 9.85 -8.74
N LEU A 39 -6.57 9.16 -7.66
CA LEU A 39 -6.19 7.77 -7.40
C LEU A 39 -6.65 6.84 -8.53
N GLN A 40 -7.88 6.96 -8.98
CA GLN A 40 -8.40 6.12 -10.07
C GLN A 40 -7.67 6.40 -11.40
N ALA A 41 -7.39 7.67 -11.70
CA ALA A 41 -6.62 8.06 -12.88
C ALA A 41 -5.17 7.53 -12.81
N ALA A 42 -4.52 7.61 -11.64
CA ALA A 42 -3.17 7.10 -11.41
C ALA A 42 -3.10 5.58 -11.57
N ILE A 43 -4.09 4.84 -11.05
CA ILE A 43 -4.22 3.38 -11.22
C ILE A 43 -4.33 3.04 -12.72
N ALA A 44 -5.17 3.75 -13.47
CA ALA A 44 -5.33 3.55 -14.90
C ALA A 44 -4.05 3.87 -15.69
N ALA A 45 -3.33 4.93 -15.31
CA ALA A 45 -2.08 5.33 -15.95
C ALA A 45 -0.97 4.27 -15.81
N GLN A 46 -0.98 3.45 -14.75
CA GLN A 46 -0.08 2.32 -14.57
C GLN A 46 -0.59 1.01 -15.25
N GLY A 47 -1.66 1.09 -16.05
CA GLY A 47 -2.22 -0.04 -16.78
C GLY A 47 -3.04 -1.00 -15.92
N TYR A 48 -3.47 -0.57 -14.75
CA TYR A 48 -4.40 -1.34 -13.91
C TYR A 48 -5.85 -0.91 -14.16
N LYS A 49 -6.77 -1.76 -13.73
CA LYS A 49 -8.20 -1.49 -13.76
C LYS A 49 -8.75 -1.59 -12.34
N VAL A 50 -9.53 -0.58 -11.93
CA VAL A 50 -10.31 -0.66 -10.70
C VAL A 50 -11.41 -1.71 -10.90
N THR A 51 -11.44 -2.70 -10.00
CA THR A 51 -12.40 -3.81 -10.06
C THR A 51 -13.56 -3.60 -9.09
N LYS A 52 -13.30 -2.93 -7.95
CA LYS A 52 -14.31 -2.66 -6.93
C LYS A 52 -13.91 -1.44 -6.10
N VAL A 53 -14.89 -0.67 -5.68
CA VAL A 53 -14.77 0.35 -4.63
C VAL A 53 -15.70 -0.05 -3.49
N GLN A 54 -15.12 -0.44 -2.35
CA GLN A 54 -15.87 -0.78 -1.15
C GLN A 54 -16.11 0.47 -0.31
N ARG A 55 -17.37 0.78 -0.04
CA ARG A 55 -17.79 1.91 0.83
C ARG A 55 -17.83 1.45 2.28
N VAL A 56 -16.70 1.59 2.97
CA VAL A 56 -16.54 1.12 4.36
C VAL A 56 -17.31 2.00 5.33
N ASP A 57 -17.29 3.32 5.11
CA ASP A 57 -18.03 4.32 5.90
C ASP A 57 -19.52 4.00 6.00
N ILE A 58 -20.18 3.66 4.90
CA ILE A 58 -21.60 3.29 4.91
C ILE A 58 -21.85 2.05 5.76
N GLY A 59 -20.96 1.06 5.68
CA GLY A 59 -21.09 -0.14 6.51
C GLY A 59 -20.89 0.13 8.01
N LEU A 60 -20.04 1.10 8.36
CA LEU A 60 -19.80 1.52 9.74
C LEU A 60 -20.98 2.36 10.26
N GLU A 61 -21.46 3.33 9.47
CA GLU A 61 -22.61 4.17 9.82
C GLU A 61 -23.88 3.34 10.05
N ALA A 62 -24.10 2.31 9.23
CA ALA A 62 -25.23 1.39 9.41
C ALA A 62 -25.17 0.62 10.74
N LYS A 63 -24.01 0.56 11.38
CA LYS A 63 -23.79 -0.04 12.71
C LYS A 63 -23.72 1.00 13.83
N GLY A 64 -23.99 2.27 13.54
CA GLY A 64 -24.03 3.36 14.52
C GLY A 64 -22.66 4.00 14.80
N TYR A 65 -21.61 3.67 14.06
CA TYR A 65 -20.31 4.33 14.19
C TYR A 65 -20.32 5.67 13.42
N LYS A 66 -19.75 6.72 14.02
CA LYS A 66 -19.45 7.96 13.30
C LYS A 66 -18.11 7.79 12.59
N THR A 67 -18.08 8.09 11.32
CA THR A 67 -16.87 8.02 10.50
C THR A 67 -16.93 9.05 9.40
N ASP A 68 -15.76 9.54 8.99
CA ASP A 68 -15.61 10.28 7.76
C ASP A 68 -15.62 9.34 6.54
N ARG A 69 -15.49 9.91 5.35
CA ARG A 69 -15.44 9.13 4.11
C ARG A 69 -14.30 8.14 4.16
N TYR A 70 -14.61 6.88 3.91
CA TYR A 70 -13.66 5.80 3.89
C TYR A 70 -14.02 4.79 2.79
N ARG A 71 -13.08 4.55 1.88
CA ARG A 71 -13.20 3.57 0.78
C ARG A 71 -12.00 2.63 0.79
N VAL A 72 -12.21 1.42 0.25
CA VAL A 72 -11.13 0.54 -0.18
C VAL A 72 -11.29 0.33 -1.68
N VAL A 73 -10.26 0.70 -2.43
CA VAL A 73 -10.21 0.59 -3.89
C VAL A 73 -9.42 -0.67 -4.24
N PHE A 74 -10.09 -1.62 -4.89
CA PHE A 74 -9.47 -2.85 -5.39
C PHE A 74 -9.14 -2.69 -6.86
N TYR A 75 -7.93 -3.13 -7.24
CA TYR A 75 -7.44 -2.97 -8.60
C TYR A 75 -6.47 -4.07 -9.01
N GLY A 76 -6.39 -4.38 -10.30
CA GLY A 76 -5.50 -5.40 -10.85
C GLY A 76 -5.28 -5.19 -12.34
N LYS A 77 -4.24 -5.82 -12.89
CA LYS A 77 -4.06 -5.86 -14.35
C LYS A 77 -5.00 -6.91 -14.93
N PRO A 78 -5.70 -6.60 -16.04
CA PRO A 78 -6.58 -7.56 -16.71
C PRO A 78 -5.85 -8.86 -17.05
N GLY A 79 -6.42 -10.00 -16.69
CA GLY A 79 -5.86 -11.34 -16.92
C GLY A 79 -4.72 -11.74 -15.99
N GLU A 80 -4.05 -10.81 -15.32
CA GLU A 80 -2.94 -11.14 -14.39
C GLU A 80 -3.46 -11.73 -13.08
N VAL A 81 -4.53 -11.16 -12.53
CA VAL A 81 -5.13 -11.61 -11.26
C VAL A 81 -5.58 -13.06 -11.40
N GLU A 82 -6.27 -13.38 -12.47
CA GLU A 82 -6.76 -14.73 -12.77
C GLU A 82 -5.61 -15.73 -13.00
N ALA A 83 -4.58 -15.30 -13.74
CA ALA A 83 -3.41 -16.14 -14.00
C ALA A 83 -2.62 -16.45 -12.73
N LEU A 84 -2.41 -15.43 -11.88
CA LEU A 84 -1.72 -15.60 -10.61
C LEU A 84 -2.54 -16.46 -9.63
N ALA A 85 -3.85 -16.27 -9.56
CA ALA A 85 -4.74 -17.06 -8.71
C ALA A 85 -4.74 -18.53 -9.12
N ALA A 86 -4.70 -18.82 -10.42
CA ALA A 86 -4.65 -20.20 -10.93
C ALA A 86 -3.28 -20.86 -10.69
N GLN A 87 -2.18 -20.11 -10.87
CA GLN A 87 -0.83 -20.65 -10.75
C GLN A 87 -0.35 -20.71 -9.29
N TYR A 88 -0.80 -19.77 -8.46
CA TYR A 88 -0.41 -19.63 -7.05
C TYR A 88 -1.65 -19.45 -6.17
N PRO A 89 -2.41 -20.52 -5.88
CA PRO A 89 -3.66 -20.42 -5.11
C PRO A 89 -3.47 -19.77 -3.72
N ASP A 90 -2.32 -19.96 -3.09
CA ASP A 90 -2.00 -19.38 -1.79
C ASP A 90 -1.86 -17.86 -1.84
N LEU A 91 -1.70 -17.26 -3.03
CA LEU A 91 -1.62 -15.83 -3.22
C LEU A 91 -3.01 -15.15 -3.29
N VAL A 92 -4.08 -15.93 -3.46
CA VAL A 92 -5.47 -15.44 -3.62
C VAL A 92 -5.90 -14.45 -2.51
N PRO A 93 -5.54 -14.62 -1.22
CA PRO A 93 -5.89 -13.67 -0.16
C PRO A 93 -5.35 -12.25 -0.38
N TYR A 94 -4.34 -12.09 -1.22
CA TYR A 94 -3.69 -10.80 -1.53
C TYR A 94 -4.08 -10.25 -2.92
N LEU A 95 -5.04 -10.88 -3.59
CA LEU A 95 -5.53 -10.51 -4.91
C LEU A 95 -7.01 -10.13 -4.86
N PRO A 96 -7.42 -9.10 -5.60
CA PRO A 96 -6.60 -8.08 -6.26
C PRO A 96 -5.90 -7.15 -5.26
N LEU A 97 -4.96 -6.33 -5.74
CA LEU A 97 -4.34 -5.29 -4.90
C LEU A 97 -5.39 -4.29 -4.40
N SER A 98 -5.11 -3.65 -3.28
CA SER A 98 -6.03 -2.68 -2.71
C SER A 98 -5.33 -1.50 -2.04
N VAL A 99 -6.01 -0.35 -2.04
CA VAL A 99 -5.63 0.87 -1.33
C VAL A 99 -6.81 1.34 -0.50
N ALA A 100 -6.58 1.59 0.77
CA ALA A 100 -7.51 2.33 1.61
C ALA A 100 -7.33 3.83 1.33
N ILE A 101 -8.44 4.56 1.17
CA ILE A 101 -8.48 6.01 1.03
C ILE A 101 -9.53 6.56 2.00
N PHE A 102 -9.16 7.53 2.82
CA PHE A 102 -10.06 8.10 3.83
C PHE A 102 -9.76 9.57 4.11
N ALA A 103 -10.79 10.30 4.51
CA ALA A 103 -10.67 11.69 4.94
C ALA A 103 -10.18 11.77 6.39
N GLU A 104 -9.31 12.72 6.68
CA GLU A 104 -8.79 13.00 8.01
C GLU A 104 -8.44 14.48 8.15
N GLU A 105 -9.11 15.21 9.02
CA GLU A 105 -8.80 16.62 9.34
C GLU A 105 -8.65 17.53 8.10
N GLY A 106 -9.53 17.37 7.12
CA GLY A 106 -9.52 18.17 5.88
C GLY A 106 -8.51 17.70 4.83
N ASN A 107 -7.71 16.68 5.10
CA ASN A 107 -6.82 16.02 4.15
C ASN A 107 -7.39 14.67 3.73
N THR A 108 -6.75 14.06 2.75
CA THR A 108 -7.04 12.68 2.36
C THR A 108 -5.80 11.81 2.55
N ILE A 109 -5.99 10.67 3.18
CA ILE A 109 -4.94 9.69 3.45
C ILE A 109 -5.14 8.49 2.54
N LEU A 110 -4.05 8.02 1.93
CA LEU A 110 -3.95 6.74 1.26
C LEU A 110 -3.06 5.81 2.08
N ALA A 111 -3.50 4.57 2.26
CA ALA A 111 -2.73 3.58 3.02
C ALA A 111 -2.86 2.18 2.41
N THR A 112 -1.77 1.44 2.36
CA THR A 112 -1.74 0.03 1.97
C THR A 112 -0.47 -0.65 2.49
N SER A 113 -0.46 -1.99 2.51
CA SER A 113 0.75 -2.77 2.78
C SER A 113 1.68 -2.76 1.55
N ARG A 114 2.99 -2.76 1.79
CA ARG A 114 3.98 -2.87 0.70
C ARG A 114 3.90 -4.23 0.02
N PRO A 115 3.66 -4.29 -1.29
CA PRO A 115 3.65 -5.57 -2.01
C PRO A 115 4.98 -6.33 -1.94
N GLY A 116 6.10 -5.61 -1.80
CA GLY A 116 7.43 -6.19 -1.65
C GLY A 116 7.60 -7.11 -0.45
N LEU A 117 6.78 -6.94 0.60
CA LEU A 117 6.78 -7.83 1.77
C LEU A 117 6.37 -9.27 1.43
N LEU A 118 5.55 -9.45 0.41
CA LEU A 118 5.11 -10.78 -0.02
C LEU A 118 6.27 -11.68 -0.44
N LYS A 119 7.43 -11.12 -0.82
CA LYS A 119 8.65 -11.90 -1.12
C LYS A 119 9.13 -12.77 0.05
N GLN A 120 8.83 -12.37 1.29
CA GLN A 120 9.22 -13.11 2.49
C GLN A 120 8.37 -14.36 2.68
N PHE A 121 7.13 -14.35 2.23
CA PHE A 121 6.16 -15.43 2.40
C PHE A 121 6.03 -16.31 1.14
N TYR A 122 6.36 -15.74 -0.02
CA TYR A 122 6.23 -16.39 -1.32
C TYR A 122 7.58 -16.38 -2.05
N PRO A 123 8.48 -17.31 -1.74
CA PRO A 123 9.87 -17.31 -2.25
C PRO A 123 10.00 -17.79 -3.70
N ALA A 124 8.90 -18.12 -4.39
CA ALA A 124 8.95 -18.55 -5.78
C ALA A 124 9.67 -17.51 -6.67
N PRO A 125 10.76 -17.86 -7.39
CA PRO A 125 11.54 -16.91 -8.16
C PRO A 125 10.72 -16.14 -9.20
N ALA A 126 9.69 -16.75 -9.76
CA ALA A 126 8.79 -16.12 -10.73
C ALA A 126 7.92 -15.00 -10.12
N LEU A 127 7.66 -15.02 -8.82
CA LEU A 127 6.85 -14.00 -8.13
C LEU A 127 7.67 -12.76 -7.75
N LYS A 128 8.98 -12.88 -7.60
CA LYS A 128 9.84 -11.75 -7.21
C LYS A 128 9.67 -10.53 -8.13
N PRO A 129 9.79 -10.65 -9.47
CA PRO A 129 9.60 -9.50 -10.35
C PRO A 129 8.18 -8.96 -10.35
N VAL A 130 7.18 -9.80 -10.03
CA VAL A 130 5.78 -9.37 -9.91
C VAL A 130 5.63 -8.42 -8.71
N PHE A 131 6.11 -8.81 -7.53
CA PHE A 131 6.03 -7.99 -6.32
C PHE A 131 6.85 -6.71 -6.41
N GLU A 132 8.03 -6.75 -7.06
CA GLU A 132 8.86 -5.56 -7.31
C GLU A 132 8.17 -4.57 -8.24
N ARG A 133 7.50 -5.05 -9.28
CA ARG A 133 6.71 -4.23 -10.18
C ARG A 133 5.50 -3.62 -9.45
N TRP A 134 4.75 -4.40 -8.69
CA TRP A 134 3.62 -3.89 -7.91
C TRP A 134 4.05 -2.79 -6.95
N GLU A 135 5.17 -2.95 -6.26
CA GLU A 135 5.69 -1.93 -5.36
C GLU A 135 6.09 -0.65 -6.09
N LYS A 136 6.78 -0.78 -7.23
CA LYS A 136 7.15 0.35 -8.08
C LYS A 136 5.92 1.10 -8.61
N ASP A 137 4.97 0.36 -9.17
CA ASP A 137 3.76 0.94 -9.76
C ASP A 137 2.91 1.63 -8.67
N LEU A 138 2.81 1.03 -7.48
CA LEU A 138 2.13 1.62 -6.33
C LEU A 138 2.80 2.91 -5.85
N GLY A 139 4.14 2.94 -5.83
CA GLY A 139 4.89 4.16 -5.56
C GLY A 139 4.51 5.29 -6.51
N ALA A 140 4.48 5.02 -7.82
CA ALA A 140 4.08 6.01 -8.82
C ALA A 140 2.62 6.47 -8.68
N ILE A 141 1.71 5.55 -8.32
CA ILE A 141 0.30 5.88 -8.03
C ILE A 141 0.22 6.84 -6.84
N PHE A 142 0.94 6.56 -5.76
CA PHE A 142 0.92 7.37 -4.55
C PHE A 142 1.58 8.74 -4.75
N ASP A 143 2.67 8.81 -5.52
CA ASP A 143 3.33 10.07 -5.86
C ASP A 143 2.39 10.99 -6.63
N MET A 144 1.64 10.47 -7.61
CA MET A 144 0.67 11.26 -8.36
C MET A 144 -0.40 11.88 -7.46
N VAL A 145 -0.94 11.14 -6.49
CA VAL A 145 -1.96 11.67 -5.56
C VAL A 145 -1.36 12.68 -4.58
N ARG A 146 -0.10 12.50 -4.18
CA ARG A 146 0.60 13.42 -3.28
C ARG A 146 0.90 14.75 -3.94
N GLU A 147 1.34 14.74 -5.19
CA GLU A 147 1.85 15.91 -5.91
C GLU A 147 0.76 16.77 -6.55
N THR A 148 -0.40 16.19 -6.84
CA THR A 148 -1.54 16.93 -7.39
C THR A 148 -2.14 17.82 -6.29
N LYS A 149 -2.19 19.13 -6.56
CA LYS A 149 -2.73 20.18 -5.68
C LYS A 149 -4.07 20.66 -6.19
#